data_f00d3c3366c7e60b5439eeae4b721984
#
_entry.id   f00d3c3366c7e60b5439eeae4b721984
#
_cell.length_a   1.000
_cell.length_b   1.000
_cell.length_c   1.000
_cell.angle_alpha   90.00
_cell.angle_beta   90.00
_cell.angle_gamma   90.00
#
_symmetry.space_group_name_H-M   'P 1'
#
loop_
_entity.id
_entity.type
_entity.pdbx_description
1 polymer ?
#
loop_
_entity_poly.entity_id
_entity_poly.type
_entity_poly.pdbx_seq_one_letter_code
_entity_poly.pdbx_strand_id
1 'polypeptide(L)'
;HLSLVFETADISGDPSISRALLAMFSFMQGKELAAQERATAAAGFAAGHFDVIAQQQFTGLIESQERCFQTFMEFAAPRCLAMWRQQMNQDSREFERFRRIACTRVRPGGETTDTALRWFDVATARIDGMKVVEDELQAALMASCRQRIREAQAALALQQQNIDQIPQSESHYAALLSPQLSRSVLELVEQQSRQLQALDA
;
A
#
# COMPACT_ATOMS: atom_id res chain seq x y z
N HIS A 1 14.64 -5.14 1.03
CA HIS A 1 13.23 -5.18 0.57
C HIS A 1 12.37 -4.06 1.21
N LEU A 2 12.65 -3.61 2.45
CA LEU A 2 11.93 -2.51 3.13
C LEU A 2 12.08 -1.17 2.41
N SER A 3 13.30 -0.84 1.96
CA SER A 3 13.57 0.43 1.27
C SER A 3 12.75 0.55 -0.01
N LEU A 4 12.55 -0.55 -0.74
CA LEU A 4 11.79 -0.57 -1.99
C LEU A 4 10.30 -0.22 -1.78
N VAL A 5 9.72 -0.62 -0.63
CA VAL A 5 8.31 -0.32 -0.29
C VAL A 5 8.16 1.16 0.08
N PHE A 6 9.12 1.73 0.81
CA PHE A 6 9.12 3.16 1.13
C PHE A 6 9.36 4.02 -0.12
N GLU A 7 10.28 3.62 -1.00
CA GLU A 7 10.50 4.30 -2.28
C GLU A 7 9.24 4.26 -3.17
N THR A 8 8.53 3.12 -3.23
CA THR A 8 7.27 3.03 -3.99
C THR A 8 6.14 3.84 -3.37
N ALA A 9 6.09 3.99 -2.05
CA ALA A 9 5.12 4.83 -1.37
C ALA A 9 5.36 6.32 -1.63
N ASP A 10 6.62 6.74 -1.66
CA ASP A 10 7.03 8.13 -1.99
C ASP A 10 6.76 8.48 -3.47
N ILE A 11 6.95 7.52 -4.38
CA ILE A 11 6.73 7.72 -5.83
C ILE A 11 5.23 7.78 -6.17
N SER A 12 4.36 7.12 -5.39
CA SER A 12 2.93 7.05 -5.72
C SER A 12 2.18 8.36 -5.56
N GLY A 13 2.65 9.25 -4.69
CA GLY A 13 1.98 10.52 -4.36
C GLY A 13 0.53 10.34 -3.86
N ASP A 14 0.06 9.10 -3.71
CA ASP A 14 -1.30 8.75 -3.32
C ASP A 14 -1.35 8.22 -1.89
N PRO A 15 -1.92 8.98 -0.94
CA PRO A 15 -2.00 8.58 0.45
C PRO A 15 -2.73 7.24 0.67
N SER A 16 -3.66 6.87 -0.21
CA SER A 16 -4.42 5.62 -0.08
C SER A 16 -3.58 4.39 -0.40
N ILE A 17 -2.72 4.48 -1.42
CA ILE A 17 -1.77 3.42 -1.78
C ILE A 17 -0.70 3.30 -0.70
N SER A 18 -0.17 4.42 -0.20
CA SER A 18 0.83 4.43 0.87
C SER A 18 0.31 3.76 2.15
N ARG A 19 -0.94 4.05 2.53
CA ARG A 19 -1.60 3.40 3.67
C ARG A 19 -1.77 1.90 3.45
N ALA A 20 -2.21 1.46 2.27
CA ALA A 20 -2.39 0.05 1.93
C ALA A 20 -1.05 -0.71 1.93
N LEU A 21 0.02 -0.09 1.42
CA LEU A 21 1.38 -0.64 1.46
C LEU A 21 1.87 -0.80 2.90
N LEU A 22 1.67 0.21 3.76
CA LEU A 22 2.07 0.16 5.16
C LEU A 22 1.32 -0.95 5.91
N ALA A 23 0.00 -1.08 5.69
CA ALA A 23 -0.80 -2.15 6.28
C ALA A 23 -0.30 -3.54 5.83
N MET A 24 -0.12 -3.72 4.52
CA MET A 24 0.35 -4.99 3.95
C MET A 24 1.75 -5.35 4.48
N PHE A 25 2.66 -4.39 4.48
CA PHE A 25 4.03 -4.60 4.93
C PHE A 25 4.09 -4.99 6.42
N SER A 26 3.39 -4.23 7.28
CA SER A 26 3.32 -4.53 8.72
C SER A 26 2.71 -5.91 8.96
N PHE A 27 1.69 -6.30 8.18
CA PHE A 27 1.08 -7.61 8.26
C PHE A 27 2.06 -8.74 7.90
N MET A 28 2.77 -8.61 6.78
CA MET A 28 3.76 -9.60 6.33
C MET A 28 4.88 -9.78 7.35
N GLN A 29 5.35 -8.68 7.94
CA GLN A 29 6.36 -8.73 8.99
C GLN A 29 5.84 -9.44 10.25
N GLY A 30 4.61 -9.15 10.68
CA GLY A 30 3.97 -9.85 11.80
C GLY A 30 3.82 -11.36 11.55
N LYS A 31 3.46 -11.76 10.32
CA LYS A 31 3.37 -13.17 9.92
C LYS A 31 4.75 -13.87 9.91
N GLU A 32 5.79 -13.18 9.45
CA GLU A 32 7.16 -13.73 9.52
C GLU A 32 7.60 -13.95 10.97
N LEU A 33 7.32 -13.00 11.85
CA LEU A 33 7.59 -13.14 13.28
C LEU A 33 6.79 -14.30 13.91
N ALA A 34 5.57 -14.56 13.44
CA ALA A 34 4.78 -15.73 13.87
C ALA A 34 5.41 -17.06 13.40
N ALA A 35 6.02 -17.10 12.22
CA ALA A 35 6.77 -18.26 11.76
C ALA A 35 8.03 -18.52 12.61
N GLN A 36 8.72 -17.46 12.99
CA GLN A 36 9.87 -17.54 13.91
C GLN A 36 9.45 -17.96 15.32
N GLU A 37 8.33 -17.47 15.81
CA GLU A 37 7.71 -17.90 17.07
C GLU A 37 7.43 -19.41 17.04
N ARG A 38 6.79 -19.91 15.96
CA ARG A 38 6.52 -21.34 15.78
C ARG A 38 7.79 -22.16 15.89
N ALA A 39 8.85 -21.77 15.17
CA ALA A 39 10.12 -22.49 15.15
C ALA A 39 10.82 -22.46 16.54
N THR A 40 10.86 -21.31 17.18
CA THR A 40 11.52 -21.12 18.49
C THR A 40 10.84 -21.97 19.57
N ALA A 41 9.49 -21.94 19.63
CA ALA A 41 8.79 -22.73 20.62
C ALA A 41 8.80 -24.23 20.31
N ALA A 42 8.77 -24.65 19.04
CA ALA A 42 8.91 -26.04 18.65
C ALA A 42 10.26 -26.62 19.14
N ALA A 43 11.36 -25.88 19.00
CA ALA A 43 12.66 -26.26 19.52
C ALA A 43 12.66 -26.38 21.05
N GLY A 44 12.08 -25.41 21.76
CA GLY A 44 11.96 -25.44 23.23
C GLY A 44 11.11 -26.61 23.74
N PHE A 45 9.97 -26.88 23.11
CA PHE A 45 9.11 -28.02 23.47
C PHE A 45 9.81 -29.37 23.18
N ALA A 46 10.50 -29.49 22.05
CA ALA A 46 11.26 -30.70 21.73
C ALA A 46 12.42 -30.94 22.71
N ALA A 47 13.08 -29.88 23.18
CA ALA A 47 14.11 -29.96 24.22
C ALA A 47 13.53 -30.23 25.63
N GLY A 48 12.22 -30.07 25.81
CA GLY A 48 11.56 -30.21 27.10
C GLY A 48 11.82 -29.07 28.09
N HIS A 49 12.45 -27.98 27.64
CA HIS A 49 12.72 -26.80 28.47
C HIS A 49 12.94 -25.55 27.64
N PHE A 50 12.69 -24.43 28.27
CA PHE A 50 13.07 -23.11 27.75
C PHE A 50 14.08 -22.49 28.73
N ASP A 51 15.28 -22.20 28.28
CA ASP A 51 16.22 -21.41 29.06
C ASP A 51 15.82 -19.92 29.07
N VAL A 52 16.52 -19.11 29.86
CA VAL A 52 16.21 -17.68 30.01
C VAL A 52 16.33 -16.93 28.69
N ILE A 53 17.32 -17.30 27.86
CA ILE A 53 17.57 -16.65 26.57
C ILE A 53 16.44 -16.99 25.59
N ALA A 54 16.07 -18.27 25.49
CA ALA A 54 14.98 -18.73 24.65
C ALA A 54 13.63 -18.09 25.05
N GLN A 55 13.37 -17.95 26.36
CA GLN A 55 12.17 -17.27 26.84
C GLN A 55 12.16 -15.78 26.47
N GLN A 56 13.28 -15.08 26.64
CA GLN A 56 13.39 -13.67 26.25
C GLN A 56 13.19 -13.48 24.76
N GLN A 57 13.82 -14.32 23.94
CA GLN A 57 13.65 -14.31 22.48
C GLN A 57 12.19 -14.55 22.09
N PHE A 58 11.57 -15.57 22.69
CA PHE A 58 10.17 -15.92 22.41
C PHE A 58 9.21 -14.78 22.77
N THR A 59 9.37 -14.18 23.97
CA THR A 59 8.57 -13.03 24.41
C THR A 59 8.79 -11.83 23.47
N GLY A 60 10.02 -11.54 23.08
CA GLY A 60 10.33 -10.47 22.13
C GLY A 60 9.70 -10.68 20.74
N LEU A 61 9.58 -11.93 20.28
CA LEU A 61 8.86 -12.25 19.04
C LEU A 61 7.37 -11.93 19.17
N ILE A 62 6.72 -12.29 20.29
CA ILE A 62 5.31 -12.00 20.56
C ILE A 62 5.06 -10.49 20.58
N GLU A 63 5.83 -9.74 21.35
CA GLU A 63 5.71 -8.28 21.44
C GLU A 63 5.93 -7.59 20.09
N SER A 64 6.86 -8.10 19.29
CA SER A 64 7.14 -7.56 17.96
C SER A 64 5.99 -7.86 16.98
N GLN A 65 5.38 -9.05 17.06
CA GLN A 65 4.16 -9.36 16.31
C GLN A 65 3.02 -8.41 16.66
N GLU A 66 2.78 -8.17 17.97
CA GLU A 66 1.71 -7.30 18.42
C GLU A 66 1.86 -5.88 17.86
N ARG A 67 3.07 -5.33 17.89
CA ARG A 67 3.36 -4.02 17.27
C ARG A 67 3.08 -4.00 15.77
N CYS A 68 3.50 -5.05 15.05
CA CYS A 68 3.24 -5.16 13.61
C CYS A 68 1.74 -5.23 13.32
N PHE A 69 1.00 -6.03 14.06
CA PHE A 69 -0.44 -6.16 13.86
C PHE A 69 -1.23 -4.93 14.34
N GLN A 70 -0.75 -4.19 15.34
CA GLN A 70 -1.33 -2.90 15.71
C GLN A 70 -1.21 -1.89 14.55
N THR A 71 -0.02 -1.77 13.94
CA THR A 71 0.17 -0.92 12.76
C THR A 71 -0.71 -1.39 11.60
N PHE A 72 -0.77 -2.70 11.33
CA PHE A 72 -1.69 -3.24 10.33
C PHE A 72 -3.14 -2.82 10.61
N MET A 73 -3.62 -2.97 11.84
CA MET A 73 -5.00 -2.65 12.20
C MET A 73 -5.33 -1.16 12.06
N GLU A 74 -4.36 -0.28 12.25
CA GLU A 74 -4.53 1.16 12.09
C GLU A 74 -4.71 1.58 10.61
N PHE A 75 -4.00 0.91 9.70
CA PHE A 75 -3.94 1.32 8.30
C PHE A 75 -4.74 0.45 7.33
N ALA A 76 -5.17 -0.74 7.75
CA ALA A 76 -5.86 -1.69 6.89
C ALA A 76 -7.30 -1.27 6.57
N ALA A 77 -7.75 -1.66 5.37
CA ALA A 77 -9.13 -1.47 4.95
C ALA A 77 -10.11 -2.28 5.83
N PRO A 78 -11.35 -1.80 6.05
CA PRO A 78 -12.34 -2.46 6.91
C PRO A 78 -12.59 -3.92 6.57
N ARG A 79 -12.58 -4.27 5.29
CA ARG A 79 -12.75 -5.66 4.82
C ARG A 79 -11.60 -6.57 5.29
N CYS A 80 -10.35 -6.12 5.19
CA CYS A 80 -9.18 -6.87 5.67
C CYS A 80 -9.23 -7.05 7.20
N LEU A 81 -9.68 -6.02 7.93
CA LEU A 81 -9.89 -6.10 9.38
C LEU A 81 -10.97 -7.12 9.76
N ALA A 82 -12.05 -7.19 9.00
CA ALA A 82 -13.12 -8.18 9.23
C ALA A 82 -12.59 -9.60 9.02
N MET A 83 -11.83 -9.85 7.95
CA MET A 83 -11.19 -11.14 7.70
C MET A 83 -10.17 -11.50 8.78
N TRP A 84 -9.34 -10.56 9.19
CA TRP A 84 -8.40 -10.73 10.29
C TRP A 84 -9.10 -11.20 11.57
N ARG A 85 -10.18 -10.51 11.97
CA ARG A 85 -10.95 -10.88 13.15
C ARG A 85 -11.56 -12.27 13.03
N GLN A 86 -12.10 -12.61 11.85
CA GLN A 86 -12.67 -13.93 11.58
C GLN A 86 -11.61 -15.03 11.72
N GLN A 87 -10.42 -14.86 11.14
CA GLN A 87 -9.36 -15.85 11.18
C GLN A 87 -8.75 -15.99 12.58
N MET A 88 -8.58 -14.89 13.31
CA MET A 88 -7.94 -14.91 14.62
C MET A 88 -8.87 -15.33 15.76
N ASN A 89 -10.19 -15.25 15.56
CA ASN A 89 -11.19 -15.75 16.54
C ASN A 89 -11.44 -17.26 16.44
N GLN A 90 -10.89 -17.96 15.47
CA GLN A 90 -10.93 -19.41 15.42
C GLN A 90 -10.10 -19.94 16.59
N ASP A 91 -10.60 -20.92 17.32
CA ASP A 91 -10.17 -21.45 18.62
C ASP A 91 -8.69 -21.24 18.99
N SER A 92 -8.41 -20.06 19.56
CA SER A 92 -7.05 -19.65 19.96
C SER A 92 -6.64 -20.23 21.34
N ARG A 93 -7.51 -20.98 22.04
CA ARG A 93 -7.26 -21.41 23.42
C ARG A 93 -6.04 -22.31 23.58
N GLU A 94 -5.89 -23.26 22.65
CA GLU A 94 -4.75 -24.18 22.69
C GLU A 94 -3.45 -23.44 22.33
N PHE A 95 -3.48 -22.56 21.35
CA PHE A 95 -2.37 -21.70 20.99
C PHE A 95 -1.91 -20.81 22.16
N GLU A 96 -2.84 -20.13 22.81
CA GLU A 96 -2.53 -19.28 23.96
C GLU A 96 -2.06 -20.08 25.20
N ARG A 97 -2.53 -21.32 25.35
CA ARG A 97 -2.02 -22.23 26.36
C ARG A 97 -0.54 -22.57 26.12
N PHE A 98 -0.17 -22.92 24.90
CA PHE A 98 1.24 -23.18 24.56
C PHE A 98 2.12 -21.95 24.72
N ARG A 99 1.68 -20.78 24.27
CA ARG A 99 2.39 -19.52 24.52
C ARG A 99 2.68 -19.31 26.00
N ARG A 100 1.68 -19.52 26.84
CA ARG A 100 1.81 -19.36 28.28
C ARG A 100 2.82 -20.34 28.87
N ILE A 101 2.81 -21.60 28.44
CA ILE A 101 3.80 -22.61 28.85
C ILE A 101 5.22 -22.18 28.44
N ALA A 102 5.41 -21.71 27.21
CA ALA A 102 6.71 -21.27 26.72
C ALA A 102 7.24 -20.01 27.43
N CYS A 103 6.35 -19.08 27.82
CA CYS A 103 6.71 -17.89 28.56
C CYS A 103 6.95 -18.14 30.06
N THR A 104 6.48 -19.27 30.61
CA THR A 104 6.63 -19.61 32.02
C THR A 104 7.63 -20.76 32.18
N ARG A 105 8.31 -20.82 33.35
CA ARG A 105 9.24 -21.92 33.67
C ARG A 105 8.54 -23.24 33.99
N VAL A 106 7.29 -23.41 33.59
CA VAL A 106 6.51 -24.62 33.83
C VAL A 106 6.98 -25.67 32.83
N ARG A 107 7.45 -26.81 33.31
CA ARG A 107 7.76 -27.95 32.47
C ARG A 107 6.49 -28.44 31.81
N PRO A 108 6.48 -28.67 30.48
CA PRO A 108 5.34 -29.28 29.83
C PRO A 108 5.07 -30.67 30.46
N GLY A 109 3.85 -30.95 30.88
CA GLY A 109 3.47 -32.29 31.24
C GLY A 109 3.23 -33.11 29.99
N GLY A 110 3.80 -34.31 29.91
CA GLY A 110 3.65 -35.23 28.78
C GLY A 110 4.93 -35.50 28.00
N GLU A 111 4.83 -36.29 26.94
CA GLU A 111 5.96 -36.54 26.05
C GLU A 111 6.32 -35.26 25.29
N THR A 112 7.59 -34.89 25.35
CA THR A 112 8.10 -33.63 24.76
C THR A 112 7.88 -33.56 23.24
N THR A 113 8.03 -34.70 22.55
CA THR A 113 7.85 -34.80 21.10
C THR A 113 6.39 -34.55 20.69
N ASP A 114 5.41 -35.14 21.38
CA ASP A 114 4.00 -34.90 21.11
C ASP A 114 3.60 -33.44 21.34
N THR A 115 4.10 -32.83 22.42
CA THR A 115 3.88 -31.41 22.72
C THR A 115 4.45 -30.51 21.63
N ALA A 116 5.65 -30.79 21.12
CA ALA A 116 6.27 -30.02 20.05
C ALA A 116 5.49 -30.12 18.72
N LEU A 117 5.03 -31.32 18.37
CA LEU A 117 4.23 -31.53 17.16
C LEU A 117 2.88 -30.81 17.25
N ARG A 118 2.17 -30.94 18.38
CA ARG A 118 0.91 -30.23 18.59
C ARG A 118 1.05 -28.70 18.56
N TRP A 119 2.09 -28.16 19.16
CA TRP A 119 2.40 -26.74 19.02
C TRP A 119 2.60 -26.35 17.55
N PHE A 120 3.40 -27.13 16.82
CA PHE A 120 3.70 -26.85 15.42
C PHE A 120 2.44 -26.84 14.56
N ASP A 121 1.52 -27.79 14.76
CA ASP A 121 0.25 -27.88 14.04
C ASP A 121 -0.66 -26.68 14.34
N VAL A 122 -0.82 -26.34 15.61
CA VAL A 122 -1.68 -25.21 16.03
C VAL A 122 -1.11 -23.86 15.55
N ALA A 123 0.20 -23.69 15.63
CA ALA A 123 0.86 -22.47 15.14
C ALA A 123 0.81 -22.39 13.61
N THR A 124 0.93 -23.53 12.90
CA THR A 124 0.80 -23.59 11.44
C THR A 124 -0.62 -23.20 11.01
N ALA A 125 -1.65 -23.77 11.62
CA ALA A 125 -3.04 -23.41 11.32
C ALA A 125 -3.31 -21.90 11.49
N ARG A 126 -2.71 -21.28 12.52
CA ARG A 126 -2.79 -19.83 12.71
C ARG A 126 -2.10 -19.05 11.59
N ILE A 127 -0.90 -19.48 11.16
CA ILE A 127 -0.15 -18.85 10.05
C ILE A 127 -0.89 -19.02 8.72
N ASP A 128 -1.53 -20.17 8.49
CA ASP A 128 -2.37 -20.41 7.32
C ASP A 128 -3.59 -19.47 7.29
N GLY A 129 -4.21 -19.22 8.44
CA GLY A 129 -5.23 -18.19 8.57
C GLY A 129 -4.71 -16.78 8.25
N MET A 130 -3.48 -16.46 8.65
CA MET A 130 -2.82 -15.19 8.27
C MET A 130 -2.58 -15.13 6.75
N LYS A 131 -2.26 -16.25 6.09
CA LYS A 131 -2.08 -16.28 4.64
C LYS A 131 -3.34 -15.88 3.88
N VAL A 132 -4.51 -16.27 4.35
CA VAL A 132 -5.80 -15.85 3.77
C VAL A 132 -5.97 -14.33 3.83
N VAL A 133 -5.59 -13.71 4.94
CA VAL A 133 -5.65 -12.24 5.10
C VAL A 133 -4.63 -11.54 4.22
N GLU A 134 -3.43 -12.08 4.09
CA GLU A 134 -2.38 -11.56 3.21
C GLU A 134 -2.82 -11.55 1.75
N ASP A 135 -3.46 -12.62 1.28
CA ASP A 135 -3.97 -12.72 -0.10
C ASP A 135 -5.05 -11.65 -0.37
N GLU A 136 -5.92 -11.37 0.60
CA GLU A 136 -6.90 -10.28 0.50
C GLU A 136 -6.23 -8.89 0.49
N LEU A 137 -5.22 -8.66 1.33
CA LEU A 137 -4.46 -7.41 1.34
C LEU A 137 -3.78 -7.17 -0.01
N GLN A 138 -3.18 -8.21 -0.59
CA GLN A 138 -2.55 -8.14 -1.90
C GLN A 138 -3.59 -7.83 -2.99
N ALA A 139 -4.73 -8.52 -2.98
CA ALA A 139 -5.81 -8.29 -3.95
C ALA A 139 -6.36 -6.86 -3.85
N ALA A 140 -6.59 -6.35 -2.64
CA ALA A 140 -7.07 -5.00 -2.40
C ALA A 140 -6.07 -3.94 -2.88
N LEU A 141 -4.78 -4.11 -2.59
CA LEU A 141 -3.72 -3.22 -3.06
C LEU A 141 -3.66 -3.19 -4.59
N MET A 142 -3.66 -4.36 -5.23
CA MET A 142 -3.63 -4.46 -6.69
C MET A 142 -4.87 -3.84 -7.35
N ALA A 143 -6.05 -3.96 -6.73
CA ALA A 143 -7.26 -3.31 -7.22
C ALA A 143 -7.15 -1.78 -7.14
N SER A 144 -6.62 -1.24 -6.04
CA SER A 144 -6.38 0.19 -5.87
C SER A 144 -5.38 0.73 -6.89
N CYS A 145 -4.26 0.05 -7.11
CA CYS A 145 -3.28 0.44 -8.12
C CYS A 145 -3.88 0.45 -9.53
N ARG A 146 -4.63 -0.58 -9.90
CA ARG A 146 -5.31 -0.64 -11.21
C ARG A 146 -6.33 0.49 -11.38
N GLN A 147 -7.04 0.83 -10.33
CA GLN A 147 -7.99 1.93 -10.35
C GLN A 147 -7.29 3.27 -10.62
N ARG A 148 -6.18 3.54 -9.91
CA ARG A 148 -5.39 4.76 -10.11
C ARG A 148 -4.78 4.87 -11.50
N ILE A 149 -4.30 3.75 -12.06
CA ILE A 149 -3.81 3.71 -13.43
C ILE A 149 -4.91 4.11 -14.42
N ARG A 150 -6.13 3.55 -14.28
CA ARG A 150 -7.26 3.92 -15.14
C ARG A 150 -7.64 5.39 -15.03
N GLU A 151 -7.67 5.93 -13.81
CA GLU A 151 -7.98 7.35 -13.56
C GLU A 151 -6.92 8.27 -14.20
N ALA A 152 -5.64 7.93 -14.04
CA ALA A 152 -4.55 8.69 -14.66
C ALA A 152 -4.59 8.64 -16.19
N GLN A 153 -4.87 7.46 -16.78
CA GLN A 153 -5.04 7.30 -18.22
C GLN A 153 -6.23 8.12 -18.75
N ALA A 154 -7.35 8.12 -18.05
CA ALA A 154 -8.52 8.90 -18.43
C ALA A 154 -8.24 10.43 -18.34
N ALA A 155 -7.55 10.88 -17.31
CA ALA A 155 -7.15 12.27 -17.18
C ALA A 155 -6.19 12.71 -18.29
N LEU A 156 -5.21 11.87 -18.65
CA LEU A 156 -4.28 12.13 -19.74
C LEU A 156 -5.00 12.22 -21.10
N ALA A 157 -5.94 11.30 -21.36
CA ALA A 157 -6.72 11.31 -22.60
C ALA A 157 -7.56 12.59 -22.74
N LEU A 158 -8.19 13.03 -21.64
CA LEU A 158 -8.94 14.29 -21.60
C LEU A 158 -8.03 15.51 -21.85
N GLN A 159 -6.86 15.53 -21.25
CA GLN A 159 -5.88 16.60 -21.46
C GLN A 159 -5.42 16.65 -22.93
N GLN A 160 -5.17 15.50 -23.54
CA GLN A 160 -4.79 15.43 -24.95
C GLN A 160 -5.90 15.96 -25.86
N GLN A 161 -7.17 15.57 -25.62
CA GLN A 161 -8.31 16.12 -26.36
C GLN A 161 -8.42 17.65 -26.25
N ASN A 162 -8.18 18.20 -25.07
CA ASN A 162 -8.19 19.65 -24.86
C ASN A 162 -7.06 20.33 -25.64
N ILE A 163 -5.86 19.76 -25.67
CA ILE A 163 -4.71 20.27 -26.44
C ILE A 163 -5.03 20.25 -27.94
N ASP A 164 -5.60 19.16 -28.44
CA ASP A 164 -5.94 19.00 -29.86
C ASP A 164 -7.03 19.98 -30.34
N GLN A 165 -7.84 20.51 -29.42
CA GLN A 165 -8.85 21.54 -29.70
C GLN A 165 -8.30 22.97 -29.75
N ILE A 166 -7.17 23.27 -29.12
CA ILE A 166 -6.57 24.61 -29.08
C ILE A 166 -6.20 25.13 -30.47
N PRO A 167 -5.53 24.36 -31.37
CA PRO A 167 -5.18 24.84 -32.71
C PRO A 167 -6.38 25.22 -33.57
N GLN A 168 -7.52 24.55 -33.42
CA GLN A 168 -8.73 24.85 -34.17
C GLN A 168 -9.37 26.18 -33.75
N SER A 169 -9.34 26.50 -32.47
CA SER A 169 -9.84 27.78 -31.97
C SER A 169 -8.90 28.95 -32.35
N GLU A 170 -7.58 28.78 -32.24
CA GLU A 170 -6.61 29.79 -32.66
C GLU A 170 -6.65 30.07 -34.17
N SER A 171 -6.76 29.03 -35.00
CA SER A 171 -6.91 29.17 -36.43
C SER A 171 -8.21 29.89 -36.77
N HIS A 172 -9.29 29.66 -36.03
CA HIS A 172 -10.56 30.34 -36.26
C HIS A 172 -10.46 31.82 -35.87
N TYR A 173 -9.84 32.19 -34.75
CA TYR A 173 -9.61 33.58 -34.35
C TYR A 173 -8.66 34.30 -35.30
N ALA A 174 -7.58 33.65 -35.75
CA ALA A 174 -6.68 34.21 -36.75
C ALA A 174 -7.39 34.49 -38.08
N ALA A 175 -8.28 33.60 -38.52
CA ALA A 175 -9.09 33.79 -39.71
C ALA A 175 -10.11 34.95 -39.59
N LEU A 176 -10.64 35.19 -38.39
CA LEU A 176 -11.56 36.31 -38.12
C LEU A 176 -10.85 37.67 -38.00
N LEU A 177 -9.65 37.70 -37.40
CA LEU A 177 -8.91 38.92 -37.13
C LEU A 177 -8.07 39.36 -38.35
N SER A 178 -7.58 38.45 -39.19
CA SER A 178 -6.73 38.75 -40.35
C SER A 178 -7.36 39.75 -41.35
N PRO A 179 -8.64 39.66 -41.77
CA PRO A 179 -9.27 40.60 -42.68
C PRO A 179 -9.44 42.02 -42.10
N GLN A 180 -9.71 42.08 -40.78
CA GLN A 180 -9.88 43.40 -40.10
C GLN A 180 -8.57 44.10 -39.89
N LEU A 181 -7.51 43.42 -39.46
CA LEU A 181 -6.17 43.97 -39.33
C LEU A 181 -5.60 44.46 -40.66
N SER A 182 -5.77 43.64 -41.70
CA SER A 182 -5.32 44.04 -43.06
C SER A 182 -6.02 45.31 -43.58
N ARG A 183 -7.33 45.45 -43.31
CA ARG A 183 -8.09 46.65 -43.67
C ARG A 183 -7.68 47.89 -42.91
N SER A 184 -7.48 47.75 -41.58
CA SER A 184 -7.05 48.84 -40.73
C SER A 184 -5.62 49.32 -41.08
N VAL A 185 -4.72 48.43 -41.44
CA VAL A 185 -3.37 48.76 -41.88
C VAL A 185 -3.41 49.48 -43.23
N LEU A 186 -4.23 49.02 -44.19
CA LEU A 186 -4.40 49.70 -45.49
C LEU A 186 -4.97 51.12 -45.34
N GLU A 187 -5.97 51.31 -44.48
CA GLU A 187 -6.56 52.62 -44.20
C GLU A 187 -5.54 53.57 -43.58
N LEU A 188 -4.69 53.09 -42.68
CA LEU A 188 -3.61 53.89 -42.07
C LEU A 188 -2.55 54.28 -43.06
N VAL A 189 -2.15 53.39 -43.96
CA VAL A 189 -1.17 53.68 -45.03
C VAL A 189 -1.73 54.71 -46.01
N GLU A 190 -3.00 54.60 -46.44
CA GLU A 190 -3.65 55.58 -47.28
C GLU A 190 -3.78 56.98 -46.61
N GLN A 191 -4.08 56.99 -45.31
CA GLN A 191 -4.17 58.24 -44.55
C GLN A 191 -2.81 58.95 -44.45
N GLN A 192 -1.74 58.19 -44.21
CA GLN A 192 -0.39 58.76 -44.23
C GLN A 192 0.06 59.26 -45.58
N SER A 193 -0.27 58.51 -46.67
CA SER A 193 0.04 58.97 -48.04
C SER A 193 -0.66 60.28 -48.37
N ARG A 194 -1.93 60.45 -47.99
CA ARG A 194 -2.67 61.72 -48.21
C ARG A 194 -2.10 62.89 -47.41
N GLN A 195 -1.61 62.62 -46.18
CA GLN A 195 -0.95 63.64 -45.37
C GLN A 195 0.38 64.08 -45.95
N LEU A 196 1.17 63.16 -46.48
CA LEU A 196 2.42 63.49 -47.18
C LEU A 196 2.20 64.31 -48.45
N GLN A 197 1.20 63.96 -49.27
CA GLN A 197 0.84 64.72 -50.46
C GLN A 197 0.31 66.13 -50.18
N ALA A 198 -0.33 66.35 -49.03
CA ALA A 198 -0.79 67.67 -48.56
C ALA A 198 0.33 68.58 -48.02
N LEU A 199 1.50 68.03 -47.71
CA LEU A 199 2.67 68.77 -47.26
C LEU A 199 3.59 69.18 -48.39
N ASP A 200 3.45 68.55 -49.57
CA ASP A 200 4.24 68.88 -50.77
C ASP A 200 3.51 69.83 -51.72
N ALA A 201 2.32 70.30 -51.39
CA ALA A 201 1.53 71.28 -52.14
C ALA A 201 1.46 72.65 -51.45
#